data_4919c051a7d65e374bec80a6f0a02845
#
_entry.id   4919c051a7d65e374bec80a6f0a02845
#
_cell.length_a   1.000
_cell.length_b   1.000
_cell.length_c   1.000
_cell.angle_alpha   90.00
_cell.angle_beta   90.00
_cell.angle_gamma   90.00
#
_symmetry.space_group_name_H-M   'P 1'
#
loop_
_entity.id
_entity.type
_entity.pdbx_description
1 polymer ?
#
loop_
_entity_poly.entity_id
_entity_poly.type
_entity_poly.pdbx_seq_one_letter_code
_entity_poly.pdbx_strand_id
1 'polypeptide(L)'
;MNNVLVISKGTGQSKSFEKVMNQYTEKENLPINWVYASDRDYLDKISEMEIKMVIISPEVMLTEAKIKAELDAKEITYILIKPAAFGLKQTEKFMPDVLRILGL
;
A
#
# COMPACT_ATOMS: atom_id res chain seq x y z
N MET A 1 -13.12 -6.93 -6.42
CA MET A 1 -11.71 -6.53 -6.59
C MET A 1 -10.95 -6.66 -5.28
N ASN A 2 -9.64 -6.82 -5.38
CA ASN A 2 -8.79 -6.88 -4.19
C ASN A 2 -8.41 -5.48 -3.74
N ASN A 3 -8.85 -5.07 -2.55
CA ASN A 3 -8.52 -3.77 -2.00
C ASN A 3 -7.13 -3.82 -1.35
N VAL A 4 -6.22 -3.01 -1.87
CA VAL A 4 -4.86 -2.85 -1.33
C VAL A 4 -4.74 -1.43 -0.78
N LEU A 5 -4.47 -1.31 0.51
CA LEU A 5 -4.34 -0.01 1.17
C LEU A 5 -2.88 0.41 1.20
N VAL A 6 -2.60 1.60 0.71
CA VAL A 6 -1.27 2.22 0.78
C VAL A 6 -1.32 3.32 1.83
N ILE A 7 -0.45 3.23 2.83
CA ILE A 7 -0.36 4.24 3.88
C ILE A 7 0.78 5.19 3.53
N SER A 8 0.44 6.47 3.34
CA SER A 8 1.37 7.51 2.94
C SER A 8 0.96 8.85 3.54
N LYS A 9 1.70 9.93 3.24
CA LYS A 9 1.37 11.26 3.77
C LYS A 9 0.70 12.19 2.76
N GLY A 10 0.38 11.70 1.58
CA GLY A 10 -0.29 12.50 0.56
C GLY A 10 0.60 13.58 -0.05
N THR A 11 1.91 13.39 -0.03
CA THR A 11 2.87 14.32 -0.64
C THR A 11 2.82 14.23 -2.16
N GLY A 12 3.54 15.11 -2.86
CA GLY A 12 3.68 15.01 -4.31
C GLY A 12 4.26 13.67 -4.75
N GLN A 13 5.19 13.11 -3.95
CA GLN A 13 5.80 11.82 -4.25
C GLN A 13 4.79 10.67 -4.11
N SER A 14 3.95 10.68 -3.08
CA SER A 14 2.93 9.65 -2.92
C SER A 14 1.82 9.77 -3.95
N LYS A 15 1.47 10.98 -4.37
CA LYS A 15 0.49 11.18 -5.46
C LYS A 15 1.02 10.68 -6.78
N SER A 16 2.31 10.88 -7.05
CA SER A 16 2.99 10.36 -8.22
C SER A 16 3.02 8.83 -8.19
N PHE A 17 3.28 8.25 -7.02
CA PHE A 17 3.24 6.80 -6.81
C PHE A 17 1.84 6.25 -7.09
N GLU A 18 0.81 6.91 -6.58
CA GLU A 18 -0.58 6.53 -6.82
C GLU A 18 -0.90 6.47 -8.30
N LYS A 19 -0.50 7.50 -9.05
CA LYS A 19 -0.72 7.56 -10.50
C LYS A 19 -0.05 6.39 -11.22
N VAL A 20 1.19 6.09 -10.86
CA VAL A 20 1.94 5.00 -11.46
C VAL A 20 1.29 3.66 -11.17
N MET A 21 0.83 3.45 -9.92
CA MET A 21 0.18 2.19 -9.55
C MET A 21 -1.15 2.00 -10.28
N ASN A 22 -1.93 3.06 -10.44
CA ASN A 22 -3.17 2.99 -11.19
C ASN A 22 -2.90 2.66 -12.66
N GLN A 23 -1.89 3.28 -13.28
CA GLN A 23 -1.50 3.00 -14.65
C GLN A 23 -0.99 1.57 -14.82
N TYR A 24 -0.17 1.11 -13.88
CA TYR A 24 0.37 -0.26 -13.91
C TYR A 24 -0.76 -1.28 -13.85
N THR A 25 -1.69 -1.09 -12.93
CA THR A 25 -2.83 -1.98 -12.73
C THR A 25 -3.71 -2.06 -13.97
N GLU A 26 -3.97 -0.91 -14.59
CA GLU A 26 -4.76 -0.83 -15.81
C GLU A 26 -4.05 -1.50 -16.98
N LYS A 27 -2.76 -1.23 -17.15
CA LYS A 27 -1.95 -1.80 -18.23
C LYS A 27 -1.88 -3.32 -18.13
N GLU A 28 -1.68 -3.83 -16.92
CA GLU A 28 -1.55 -5.27 -16.67
C GLU A 28 -2.91 -5.96 -16.44
N ASN A 29 -3.98 -5.20 -16.50
CA ASN A 29 -5.34 -5.70 -16.32
C ASN A 29 -5.51 -6.49 -15.01
N LEU A 30 -5.03 -5.92 -13.90
CA LEU A 30 -5.07 -6.57 -12.59
C LEU A 30 -6.34 -6.22 -11.83
N PRO A 31 -6.95 -7.17 -11.12
CA PRO A 31 -8.16 -6.90 -10.32
C PRO A 31 -7.79 -6.31 -8.94
N ILE A 32 -7.14 -5.16 -8.94
CA ILE A 32 -6.69 -4.48 -7.73
C ILE A 32 -7.36 -3.09 -7.66
N ASN A 33 -7.94 -2.80 -6.50
CA ASN A 33 -8.44 -1.47 -6.18
C ASN A 33 -7.49 -0.86 -5.14
N TRP A 34 -6.75 0.17 -5.56
CA TRP A 34 -5.81 0.87 -4.69
C TRP A 34 -6.54 1.87 -3.82
N VAL A 35 -6.35 1.76 -2.50
CA VAL A 35 -6.95 2.65 -1.51
C VAL A 35 -5.80 3.37 -0.83
N TYR A 36 -5.95 4.67 -0.59
CA TYR A 36 -4.88 5.48 0.00
C TYR A 36 -5.36 6.14 1.29
N ALA A 37 -4.50 6.14 2.30
CA ALA A 37 -4.78 6.74 3.58
C ALA A 37 -3.48 7.21 4.24
N SER A 38 -3.61 8.09 5.22
CA SER A 38 -2.47 8.54 6.01
C SER A 38 -2.30 7.68 7.25
N ASP A 39 -1.22 7.93 8.00
CA ASP A 39 -1.00 7.26 9.29
C ASP A 39 -1.99 7.71 10.37
N ARG A 40 -2.84 8.68 10.06
CA ARG A 40 -3.88 9.17 10.96
C ARG A 40 -5.25 8.56 10.70
N ASP A 41 -5.54 8.22 9.43
CA ASP A 41 -6.88 7.77 9.04
C ASP A 41 -6.92 6.35 8.43
N TYR A 42 -5.81 5.64 8.38
CA TYR A 42 -5.79 4.31 7.76
C TYR A 42 -6.71 3.30 8.48
N LEU A 43 -6.91 3.46 9.79
CA LEU A 43 -7.79 2.57 10.53
C LEU A 43 -9.25 2.75 10.12
N ASP A 44 -9.64 3.96 9.74
CA ASP A 44 -10.99 4.23 9.23
C ASP A 44 -11.23 3.44 7.94
N LYS A 45 -10.23 3.42 7.05
CA LYS A 45 -10.32 2.67 5.80
C LYS A 45 -10.45 1.17 6.06
N ILE A 46 -9.69 0.65 7.02
CA ILE A 46 -9.76 -0.76 7.40
C ILE A 46 -11.14 -1.13 7.92
N SER A 47 -11.80 -0.22 8.66
CA SER A 47 -13.13 -0.47 9.19
C SER A 47 -14.24 -0.30 8.15
N GLU A 48 -14.01 0.52 7.12
CA GLU A 48 -15.02 0.82 6.10
C GLU A 48 -15.10 -0.23 4.99
N MET A 49 -14.02 -0.94 4.72
CA MET A 49 -13.97 -1.89 3.61
C MET A 49 -13.04 -3.06 3.94
N GLU A 50 -13.21 -4.16 3.21
CA GLU A 50 -12.34 -5.31 3.36
C GLU A 50 -11.01 -5.03 2.67
N ILE A 51 -9.94 -4.91 3.46
CA ILE A 51 -8.59 -4.68 2.96
C ILE A 51 -7.87 -6.03 2.90
N LYS A 52 -7.37 -6.41 1.72
CA LYS A 52 -6.68 -7.68 1.52
C LYS A 52 -5.23 -7.64 1.97
N MET A 53 -4.59 -6.50 1.82
CA MET A 53 -3.22 -6.28 2.29
C MET A 53 -2.94 -4.80 2.39
N VAL A 54 -1.87 -4.45 3.10
CA VAL A 54 -1.44 -3.06 3.29
C VAL A 54 -0.01 -2.90 2.79
N ILE A 55 0.25 -1.76 2.15
CA ILE A 55 1.61 -1.34 1.79
C ILE A 55 1.95 -0.14 2.66
N ILE A 56 3.03 -0.27 3.43
CA ILE A 56 3.52 0.83 4.28
C ILE A 56 4.61 1.56 3.53
N SER A 57 4.36 2.82 3.16
CA SER A 57 5.34 3.62 2.44
C SER A 57 6.41 4.17 3.39
N PRO A 58 7.58 4.56 2.87
CA PRO A 58 8.63 5.14 3.72
C PRO A 58 8.25 6.51 4.30
N GLU A 59 7.19 7.14 3.80
CA GLU A 59 6.75 8.44 4.32
C GLU A 59 6.23 8.37 5.75
N VAL A 60 5.80 7.20 6.21
CA VAL A 60 5.27 7.03 7.57
C VAL A 60 6.24 6.28 8.49
N MET A 61 7.54 6.42 8.21
CA MET A 61 8.60 5.75 8.95
C MET A 61 8.52 6.00 10.46
N LEU A 62 8.17 7.21 10.88
CA LEU A 62 8.12 7.56 12.30
C LEU A 62 7.01 6.83 13.06
N THR A 63 5.96 6.40 12.38
CA THR A 63 4.83 5.69 12.99
C THR A 63 4.78 4.23 12.57
N GLU A 64 5.78 3.75 11.85
CA GLU A 64 5.81 2.40 11.28
C GLU A 64 5.61 1.31 12.33
N ALA A 65 6.29 1.40 13.47
CA ALA A 65 6.19 0.38 14.52
C ALA A 65 4.77 0.27 15.06
N LYS A 66 4.09 1.40 15.25
CA LYS A 66 2.71 1.42 15.71
C LYS A 66 1.77 0.82 14.67
N ILE A 67 1.97 1.17 13.40
CA ILE A 67 1.15 0.66 12.30
C ILE A 67 1.29 -0.87 12.21
N LYS A 68 2.51 -1.38 12.25
CA LYS A 68 2.76 -2.81 12.23
C LYS A 68 2.06 -3.54 13.37
N ALA A 69 2.16 -3.00 14.57
CA ALA A 69 1.55 -3.61 15.76
C ALA A 69 0.03 -3.70 15.60
N GLU A 70 -0.60 -2.65 15.07
CA GLU A 70 -2.05 -2.63 14.86
C GLU A 70 -2.48 -3.59 13.75
N LEU A 71 -1.72 -3.68 12.66
CA LEU A 71 -2.01 -4.61 11.57
C LEU A 71 -1.81 -6.06 12.02
N ASP A 72 -0.77 -6.33 12.80
CA ASP A 72 -0.53 -7.65 13.35
C ASP A 72 -1.68 -8.08 14.26
N ALA A 73 -2.17 -7.17 15.09
CA ALA A 73 -3.31 -7.45 15.99
C ALA A 73 -4.59 -7.77 15.20
N LYS A 74 -4.73 -7.22 14.01
CA LYS A 74 -5.87 -7.46 13.12
C LYS A 74 -5.64 -8.58 12.13
N GLU A 75 -4.46 -9.20 12.16
CA GLU A 75 -4.07 -10.27 11.25
C GLU A 75 -4.12 -9.85 9.77
N ILE A 76 -3.77 -8.59 9.49
CA ILE A 76 -3.72 -8.06 8.14
C ILE A 76 -2.28 -8.13 7.63
N THR A 77 -2.09 -8.77 6.49
CA THR A 77 -0.77 -8.89 5.85
C THR A 77 -0.34 -7.55 5.30
N TYR A 78 0.94 -7.23 5.45
CA TYR A 78 1.49 -5.97 4.95
C TYR A 78 2.91 -6.18 4.43
N ILE A 79 3.35 -5.24 3.59
CA ILE A 79 4.74 -5.14 3.17
C ILE A 79 5.21 -3.70 3.34
N LEU A 80 6.53 -3.54 3.43
CA LEU A 80 7.16 -2.22 3.46
C LEU A 80 7.86 -2.01 2.12
N ILE A 81 7.73 -0.80 1.58
CA ILE A 81 8.45 -0.41 0.37
C ILE A 81 9.67 0.41 0.79
N LYS A 82 10.83 0.07 0.25
CA LYS A 82 12.06 0.81 0.51
C LYS A 82 11.99 2.20 -0.12
N PRO A 83 12.67 3.21 0.47
CA PRO A 83 12.62 4.58 -0.05
C PRO A 83 12.94 4.71 -1.53
N ALA A 84 13.98 4.01 -2.01
CA ALA A 84 14.35 4.08 -3.43
C ALA A 84 13.26 3.50 -4.33
N ALA A 85 12.68 2.37 -3.94
CA ALA A 85 11.61 1.74 -4.73
C ALA A 85 10.37 2.64 -4.77
N PHE A 86 10.06 3.32 -3.68
CA PHE A 86 8.93 4.24 -3.61
C PHE A 86 9.19 5.51 -4.45
N GLY A 87 10.34 6.14 -4.24
CA GLY A 87 10.69 7.39 -4.92
C GLY A 87 10.88 7.24 -6.42
N LEU A 88 11.48 6.13 -6.85
CA LEU A 88 11.75 5.84 -8.27
C LEU A 88 10.67 4.99 -8.92
N LYS A 89 9.60 4.67 -8.21
CA LYS A 89 8.47 3.86 -8.70
C LYS A 89 8.92 2.53 -9.30
N GLN A 90 9.80 1.85 -8.59
CA GLN A 90 10.37 0.58 -9.04
C GLN A 90 9.40 -0.58 -8.74
N THR A 91 8.34 -0.67 -9.54
CA THR A 91 7.28 -1.67 -9.33
C THR A 91 7.80 -3.10 -9.28
N GLU A 92 8.86 -3.42 -10.03
CA GLU A 92 9.49 -4.73 -10.05
C GLU A 92 10.10 -5.15 -8.70
N LYS A 93 10.28 -4.18 -7.80
CA LYS A 93 10.86 -4.45 -6.48
C LYS A 93 9.83 -4.92 -5.46
N PHE A 94 8.55 -4.63 -5.68
CA PHE A 94 7.52 -4.98 -4.69
C PHE A 94 6.26 -5.64 -5.29
N MET A 95 5.93 -5.41 -6.56
CA MET A 95 4.73 -6.00 -7.15
C MET A 95 4.72 -7.53 -7.15
N PRO A 96 5.83 -8.24 -7.32
CA PRO A 96 5.80 -9.69 -7.18
C PRO A 96 5.28 -10.15 -5.83
N ASP A 97 5.65 -9.46 -4.74
CA ASP A 97 5.15 -9.79 -3.40
C ASP A 97 3.65 -9.48 -3.28
N VAL A 98 3.21 -8.35 -3.83
CA VAL A 98 1.80 -7.97 -3.83
C VAL A 98 0.96 -9.03 -4.54
N LEU A 99 1.38 -9.44 -5.72
CA LEU A 99 0.66 -10.45 -6.51
C LEU A 99 0.62 -11.79 -5.79
N ARG A 100 1.73 -12.20 -5.18
CA ARG A 100 1.81 -13.44 -4.42
C ARG A 100 0.84 -13.43 -3.24
N ILE A 101 0.81 -12.34 -2.49
CA ILE A 101 -0.07 -12.20 -1.33
C ILE A 101 -1.54 -12.22 -1.75
N LEU A 102 -1.87 -11.62 -2.88
CA LEU A 102 -3.24 -11.58 -3.39
C LEU A 102 -3.63 -12.86 -4.13
N GLY A 103 -2.69 -13.75 -4.39
CA GLY A 103 -2.95 -14.99 -5.13
C GLY A 103 -3.18 -14.74 -6.62
N LEU A 104 -2.53 -13.74 -7.18
CA LEU A 104 -2.70 -13.38 -8.59
C LEU A 104 -1.55 -13.85 -9.48
#